data_e4327c407a1c953409a5b542bc55bf13
#
_entry.id   e4327c407a1c953409a5b542bc55bf13
#
_cell.length_a   1.000
_cell.length_b   1.000
_cell.length_c   1.000
_cell.angle_alpha   90.00
_cell.angle_beta   90.00
_cell.angle_gamma   90.00
#
_symmetry.space_group_name_H-M   'P 1'
#
loop_
_entity.id
_entity.type
_entity.pdbx_description
1 polymer ?
#
loop_
_entity_poly.entity_id
_entity_poly.type
_entity_poly.pdbx_seq_one_letter_code
_entity_poly.pdbx_strand_id
1 'polypeptide(L)'
;MKAAYTKHWKDLQVLMDSKQVDKNGFDLYIRVFKQENVLEAWVKDKKAKSFTLLNSFPICAKSGSAGPKRKQGDGQVPEGFYEVTVFQPQSSYHLALKVGYPNKSDKLKATAKDPGGDIMIHGNCVTIGCIPIQDEPIEKLYILCVEAKNKGSVIYTDIYPFKFNPENSRAIAGAEKSLQTFWNSLKPAYDYFESYKSLPKITTDAKGNYIVTNK
;
A
#
# COMPACT_ATOMS: atom_id res chain seq x y z
N MET A 1 19.37 8.81 3.35
CA MET A 1 18.64 9.74 2.46
C MET A 1 19.53 10.41 1.40
N LYS A 2 20.53 11.25 1.76
CA LYS A 2 21.37 11.94 0.75
C LYS A 2 22.00 10.95 -0.26
N ALA A 3 22.57 9.85 0.22
CA ALA A 3 23.14 8.81 -0.64
C ALA A 3 22.10 8.17 -1.59
N ALA A 4 20.89 7.89 -1.11
CA ALA A 4 19.82 7.35 -1.95
C ALA A 4 19.44 8.32 -3.07
N TYR A 5 19.30 9.63 -2.78
CA TYR A 5 19.05 10.63 -3.81
C TYR A 5 20.16 10.70 -4.85
N THR A 6 21.42 10.73 -4.43
CA THR A 6 22.57 10.74 -5.36
C THR A 6 22.56 9.53 -6.28
N LYS A 7 22.15 8.34 -5.74
CA LYS A 7 22.14 7.08 -6.48
C LYS A 7 20.96 6.96 -7.44
N HIS A 8 19.75 7.40 -7.05
CA HIS A 8 18.53 6.99 -7.74
C HIS A 8 17.71 8.13 -8.34
N TRP A 9 17.87 9.38 -7.88
CA TRP A 9 16.96 10.44 -8.28
C TRP A 9 16.98 10.73 -9.78
N LYS A 10 18.15 10.73 -10.39
CA LYS A 10 18.27 10.95 -11.85
C LYS A 10 17.52 9.87 -12.66
N ASP A 11 17.66 8.62 -12.29
CA ASP A 11 17.00 7.50 -12.97
C ASP A 11 15.48 7.53 -12.76
N LEU A 12 15.03 7.90 -11.55
CA LEU A 12 13.61 8.10 -11.28
C LEU A 12 13.02 9.24 -12.11
N GLN A 13 13.75 10.34 -12.29
CA GLN A 13 13.32 11.44 -13.17
C GLN A 13 13.18 10.97 -14.62
N VAL A 14 14.16 10.24 -15.15
CA VAL A 14 14.09 9.68 -16.51
C VAL A 14 12.89 8.73 -16.65
N LEU A 15 12.64 7.91 -15.64
CA LEU A 15 11.50 7.00 -15.64
C LEU A 15 10.17 7.78 -15.60
N MET A 16 10.04 8.83 -14.80
CA MET A 16 8.86 9.69 -14.76
C MET A 16 8.64 10.42 -16.08
N ASP A 17 9.71 10.97 -16.68
CA ASP A 17 9.66 11.64 -17.99
C ASP A 17 9.16 10.65 -19.08
N SER A 18 9.60 9.38 -19.05
CA SER A 18 9.12 8.34 -19.97
C SER A 18 7.62 8.00 -19.82
N LYS A 19 7.05 8.30 -18.66
CA LYS A 19 5.62 8.15 -18.35
C LYS A 19 4.83 9.46 -18.47
N GLN A 20 5.47 10.53 -18.96
CA GLN A 20 4.87 11.86 -19.10
C GLN A 20 4.34 12.43 -17.77
N VAL A 21 5.05 12.18 -16.68
CA VAL A 21 4.70 12.67 -15.34
C VAL A 21 5.69 13.75 -14.92
N ASP A 22 5.18 14.95 -14.63
CA ASP A 22 6.01 16.07 -14.16
C ASP A 22 6.58 15.79 -12.78
N LYS A 23 7.91 15.66 -12.70
CA LYS A 23 8.66 15.50 -11.45
C LYS A 23 8.49 16.64 -10.45
N ASN A 24 8.02 17.80 -10.91
CA ASN A 24 7.80 18.97 -10.07
C ASN A 24 6.41 18.99 -9.41
N GLY A 25 5.53 18.04 -9.73
CA GLY A 25 4.21 18.00 -9.14
C GLY A 25 3.39 16.76 -9.54
N PHE A 26 3.46 15.72 -8.76
CA PHE A 26 2.72 14.47 -9.00
C PHE A 26 2.04 13.94 -7.74
N ASP A 27 1.01 13.13 -7.94
CA ASP A 27 0.42 12.30 -6.91
C ASP A 27 1.04 10.90 -6.96
N LEU A 28 1.25 10.30 -5.79
CA LEU A 28 1.75 8.93 -5.63
C LEU A 28 0.71 8.06 -4.93
N TYR A 29 0.50 6.88 -5.47
CA TYR A 29 -0.37 5.85 -4.91
C TYR A 29 0.35 4.52 -4.87
N ILE A 30 0.22 3.79 -3.76
CA ILE A 30 0.88 2.51 -3.51
C ILE A 30 -0.18 1.42 -3.41
N ARG A 31 0.06 0.29 -4.09
CA ARG A 31 -0.74 -0.93 -3.96
C ARG A 31 0.14 -2.09 -3.54
N VAL A 32 -0.31 -2.82 -2.56
CA VAL A 32 0.37 -4.01 -2.05
C VAL A 32 -0.53 -5.23 -2.28
N PHE A 33 0.02 -6.29 -2.86
CA PHE A 33 -0.66 -7.56 -3.06
C PHE A 33 0.10 -8.65 -2.31
N LYS A 34 -0.50 -9.13 -1.21
CA LYS A 34 0.15 -10.06 -0.27
C LYS A 34 0.46 -11.40 -0.90
N GLN A 35 -0.48 -11.96 -1.67
CA GLN A 35 -0.30 -13.28 -2.31
C GLN A 35 0.74 -13.25 -3.40
N GLU A 36 0.70 -12.23 -4.26
CA GLU A 36 1.62 -12.05 -5.38
C GLU A 36 3.00 -11.54 -4.96
N ASN A 37 3.17 -11.11 -3.70
CA ASN A 37 4.41 -10.50 -3.18
C ASN A 37 4.89 -9.33 -4.01
N VAL A 38 3.99 -8.43 -4.34
CA VAL A 38 4.33 -7.26 -5.13
C VAL A 38 3.78 -5.99 -4.50
N LEU A 39 4.60 -4.93 -4.54
CA LEU A 39 4.22 -3.56 -4.27
C LEU A 39 4.31 -2.79 -5.57
N GLU A 40 3.22 -2.15 -5.96
CA GLU A 40 3.13 -1.29 -7.14
C GLU A 40 3.15 0.18 -6.73
N ALA A 41 4.00 0.99 -7.37
CA ALA A 41 4.02 2.44 -7.25
C ALA A 41 3.40 3.07 -8.51
N TRP A 42 2.29 3.75 -8.32
CA TRP A 42 1.52 4.43 -9.34
C TRP A 42 1.66 5.93 -9.20
N VAL A 43 1.87 6.63 -10.29
CA VAL A 43 2.02 8.08 -10.32
C VAL A 43 0.98 8.73 -11.23
N LYS A 44 0.62 9.97 -10.91
CA LYS A 44 -0.31 10.75 -11.69
C LYS A 44 0.15 12.21 -11.71
N ASP A 45 0.34 12.78 -12.88
CA ASP A 45 0.54 14.22 -13.03
C ASP A 45 -0.64 14.98 -12.38
N LYS A 46 -0.38 16.14 -11.77
CA LYS A 46 -1.44 16.94 -11.13
C LYS A 46 -2.56 17.35 -12.08
N LYS A 47 -2.27 17.45 -13.38
CA LYS A 47 -3.24 17.80 -14.44
C LYS A 47 -3.90 16.56 -15.05
N ALA A 48 -3.35 15.36 -14.82
CA ALA A 48 -3.89 14.13 -15.37
C ALA A 48 -5.07 13.61 -14.55
N LYS A 49 -5.96 12.85 -15.21
CA LYS A 49 -7.13 12.23 -14.56
C LYS A 49 -6.83 10.84 -14.03
N SER A 50 -5.85 10.14 -14.60
CA SER A 50 -5.54 8.74 -14.30
C SER A 50 -4.11 8.53 -13.87
N PHE A 51 -3.90 7.55 -13.00
CA PHE A 51 -2.59 7.06 -12.61
C PHE A 51 -1.96 6.16 -13.67
N THR A 52 -0.64 6.21 -13.75
CA THR A 52 0.18 5.32 -14.58
C THR A 52 1.12 4.52 -13.67
N LEU A 53 1.30 3.24 -13.96
CA LEU A 53 2.26 2.41 -13.23
C LEU A 53 3.68 2.91 -13.50
N LEU A 54 4.35 3.35 -12.44
CA LEU A 54 5.75 3.78 -12.53
C LEU A 54 6.69 2.61 -12.35
N ASN A 55 6.49 1.83 -11.28
CA ASN A 55 7.36 0.70 -10.97
C ASN A 55 6.63 -0.36 -10.12
N SER A 56 7.15 -1.58 -10.14
CA SER A 56 6.74 -2.68 -9.28
C SER A 56 7.96 -3.21 -8.52
N PHE A 57 7.80 -3.41 -7.22
CA PHE A 57 8.84 -3.89 -6.33
C PHE A 57 8.45 -5.24 -5.73
N PRO A 58 9.32 -6.25 -5.77
CA PRO A 58 9.05 -7.52 -5.11
C PRO A 58 9.08 -7.35 -3.60
N ILE A 59 8.12 -7.96 -2.90
CA ILE A 59 8.15 -8.14 -1.45
C ILE A 59 8.97 -9.38 -1.17
N CYS A 60 10.07 -9.22 -0.45
CA CYS A 60 11.11 -10.24 -0.34
C CYS A 60 10.90 -11.24 0.81
N ALA A 61 10.00 -10.95 1.77
CA ALA A 61 9.61 -11.87 2.82
C ALA A 61 8.14 -11.71 3.19
N LYS A 62 7.53 -12.81 3.63
CA LYS A 62 6.14 -12.89 4.08
C LYS A 62 6.07 -13.18 5.57
N SER A 63 5.00 -12.70 6.21
CA SER A 63 4.61 -13.17 7.54
C SER A 63 3.09 -13.31 7.62
N GLY A 64 2.64 -14.13 8.53
CA GLY A 64 1.22 -14.44 8.72
C GLY A 64 0.64 -15.38 7.65
N SER A 65 -0.67 -15.43 7.61
CA SER A 65 -1.48 -16.26 6.72
C SER A 65 -2.46 -15.39 5.92
N ALA A 66 -3.39 -15.99 5.19
CA ALA A 66 -4.48 -15.29 4.54
C ALA A 66 -5.35 -14.55 5.57
N GLY A 67 -5.74 -13.33 5.25
CA GLY A 67 -6.52 -12.45 6.12
C GLY A 67 -5.72 -11.32 6.73
N PRO A 68 -6.42 -10.31 7.24
CA PRO A 68 -5.83 -9.09 7.76
C PRO A 68 -5.34 -9.22 9.20
N LYS A 69 -4.46 -8.31 9.60
CA LYS A 69 -4.06 -8.11 10.99
C LYS A 69 -5.25 -7.72 11.87
N ARG A 70 -5.37 -8.33 13.08
CA ARG A 70 -6.50 -8.11 14.01
C ARG A 70 -6.10 -7.89 15.46
N LYS A 71 -4.87 -8.23 15.85
CA LYS A 71 -4.36 -8.04 17.22
C LYS A 71 -2.86 -7.84 17.24
N GLN A 72 -2.36 -7.26 18.31
CA GLN A 72 -0.92 -7.15 18.55
C GLN A 72 -0.27 -8.55 18.56
N GLY A 73 0.89 -8.69 17.91
CA GLY A 73 1.68 -9.91 17.92
C GLY A 73 1.15 -11.07 17.06
N ASP A 74 0.13 -10.84 16.20
CA ASP A 74 -0.42 -11.89 15.34
C ASP A 74 0.44 -12.21 14.09
N GLY A 75 1.51 -11.47 13.87
CA GLY A 75 2.40 -11.65 12.72
C GLY A 75 1.77 -11.33 11.37
N GLN A 76 0.57 -10.78 11.35
CA GLN A 76 -0.17 -10.51 10.11
C GLN A 76 0.16 -9.15 9.51
N VAL A 77 0.26 -9.11 8.19
CA VAL A 77 0.20 -7.88 7.41
C VAL A 77 -1.26 -7.41 7.33
N PRO A 78 -1.59 -6.14 7.60
CA PRO A 78 -2.96 -5.64 7.48
C PRO A 78 -3.47 -5.68 6.03
N GLU A 79 -4.79 -5.60 5.88
CA GLU A 79 -5.49 -5.47 4.59
C GLU A 79 -6.50 -4.33 4.70
N GLY A 80 -6.52 -3.43 3.71
CA GLY A 80 -7.39 -2.26 3.73
C GLY A 80 -6.77 -1.03 3.08
N PHE A 81 -7.33 0.12 3.40
CA PHE A 81 -7.01 1.40 2.80
C PHE A 81 -6.36 2.33 3.83
N TYR A 82 -5.14 2.75 3.55
CA TYR A 82 -4.28 3.49 4.47
C TYR A 82 -3.62 4.69 3.77
N GLU A 83 -2.84 5.42 4.56
CA GLU A 83 -1.93 6.47 4.09
C GLU A 83 -0.53 6.19 4.65
N VAL A 84 0.50 6.69 3.99
CA VAL A 84 1.83 6.79 4.59
C VAL A 84 1.81 7.96 5.58
N THR A 85 2.03 7.66 6.86
CA THR A 85 1.89 8.65 7.95
C THR A 85 3.23 9.18 8.47
N VAL A 86 4.27 8.34 8.50
CA VAL A 86 5.59 8.71 9.03
C VAL A 86 6.69 8.25 8.09
N PHE A 87 7.69 9.09 7.93
CA PHE A 87 8.92 8.84 7.17
C PHE A 87 10.06 8.61 8.17
N GLN A 88 10.67 7.44 8.16
CA GLN A 88 11.80 7.08 9.03
C GLN A 88 13.09 6.93 8.23
N PRO A 89 13.90 7.99 8.11
CA PRO A 89 15.17 7.95 7.38
C PRO A 89 16.29 7.22 8.14
N GLN A 90 16.10 6.90 9.41
CA GLN A 90 17.03 6.23 10.31
C GLN A 90 16.39 4.97 10.91
N SER A 91 15.75 4.17 10.07
CA SER A 91 15.19 2.88 10.48
C SER A 91 16.30 1.85 10.69
N SER A 92 16.12 0.94 11.67
CA SER A 92 16.97 -0.25 11.84
C SER A 92 16.95 -1.18 10.63
N TYR A 93 15.96 -1.02 9.76
CA TYR A 93 15.81 -1.74 8.51
C TYR A 93 16.04 -0.82 7.30
N HIS A 94 17.13 -0.04 7.35
CA HIS A 94 17.56 0.94 6.36
C HIS A 94 16.65 2.17 6.31
N LEU A 95 15.65 2.24 5.44
CA LEU A 95 14.61 3.28 5.37
C LEU A 95 13.26 2.64 5.67
N ALA A 96 12.31 3.41 6.25
CA ALA A 96 10.97 2.91 6.46
C ALA A 96 9.89 3.99 6.30
N LEU A 97 8.73 3.55 5.79
CA LEU A 97 7.51 4.33 5.61
C LEU A 97 6.42 3.71 6.47
N LYS A 98 5.89 4.45 7.45
CA LYS A 98 4.82 3.94 8.33
C LYS A 98 3.48 3.97 7.62
N VAL A 99 2.83 2.83 7.59
CA VAL A 99 1.43 2.67 7.17
C VAL A 99 0.50 3.11 8.29
N GLY A 100 -0.56 3.82 7.96
CA GLY A 100 -1.56 4.36 8.90
C GLY A 100 -2.48 3.30 9.52
N TYR A 101 -1.92 2.14 9.87
CA TYR A 101 -2.61 1.08 10.63
C TYR A 101 -2.51 1.39 12.15
N PRO A 102 -3.57 1.13 12.97
CA PRO A 102 -4.89 0.69 12.56
C PRO A 102 -5.81 1.85 12.13
N ASN A 103 -6.56 1.67 11.06
CA ASN A 103 -7.60 2.59 10.63
C ASN A 103 -8.96 2.31 11.36
N LYS A 104 -10.04 2.99 10.97
CA LYS A 104 -11.37 2.79 11.57
C LYS A 104 -11.89 1.36 11.39
N SER A 105 -11.72 0.76 10.22
CA SER A 105 -12.12 -0.62 9.94
C SER A 105 -11.38 -1.60 10.84
N ASP A 106 -10.07 -1.46 10.96
CA ASP A 106 -9.23 -2.34 11.78
C ASP A 106 -9.63 -2.29 13.26
N LYS A 107 -9.87 -1.09 13.80
CA LYS A 107 -10.32 -0.91 15.18
C LYS A 107 -11.67 -1.57 15.45
N LEU A 108 -12.63 -1.46 14.51
CA LEU A 108 -13.96 -2.06 14.64
C LEU A 108 -13.93 -3.60 14.50
N LYS A 109 -12.96 -4.13 13.76
CA LYS A 109 -12.80 -5.58 13.50
C LYS A 109 -11.70 -6.23 14.34
N ALA A 110 -11.07 -5.48 15.26
CA ALA A 110 -10.06 -6.03 16.15
C ALA A 110 -10.60 -7.17 17.00
N THR A 111 -9.81 -8.21 17.17
CA THR A 111 -10.17 -9.38 18.03
C THR A 111 -9.60 -9.27 19.44
N ALA A 112 -8.89 -8.15 19.72
CA ALA A 112 -8.36 -7.81 21.05
C ALA A 112 -8.47 -6.29 21.26
N LYS A 113 -8.34 -5.85 22.51
CA LYS A 113 -8.35 -4.42 22.87
C LYS A 113 -7.24 -3.63 22.17
N ASP A 114 -6.08 -4.28 21.95
CA ASP A 114 -4.96 -3.71 21.21
C ASP A 114 -4.83 -4.41 19.84
N PRO A 115 -5.18 -3.72 18.73
CA PRO A 115 -4.97 -4.23 17.38
C PRO A 115 -3.50 -4.25 16.96
N GLY A 116 -2.62 -3.60 17.74
CA GLY A 116 -1.23 -3.38 17.41
C GLY A 116 -1.00 -2.14 16.56
N GLY A 117 0.22 -2.01 16.07
CA GLY A 117 0.68 -0.85 15.28
C GLY A 117 2.00 -1.12 14.59
N ASP A 118 2.70 -0.03 14.25
CA ASP A 118 4.06 -0.03 13.69
C ASP A 118 4.25 -0.90 12.44
N ILE A 119 3.25 -0.87 11.57
CA ILE A 119 3.34 -1.50 10.25
C ILE A 119 4.14 -0.58 9.33
N MET A 120 5.23 -1.12 8.76
CA MET A 120 6.17 -0.38 7.91
C MET A 120 6.32 -1.03 6.54
N ILE A 121 6.51 -0.22 5.51
CA ILE A 121 7.19 -0.61 4.28
C ILE A 121 8.65 -0.24 4.48
N HIS A 122 9.59 -1.19 4.34
CA HIS A 122 10.99 -0.96 4.74
C HIS A 122 12.01 -1.76 3.91
N GLY A 123 13.27 -1.40 4.08
CA GLY A 123 14.41 -2.14 3.53
C GLY A 123 14.66 -3.46 4.24
N ASN A 124 15.84 -4.07 3.97
CA ASN A 124 16.15 -5.40 4.46
C ASN A 124 15.10 -6.44 4.00
N CYS A 125 15.16 -7.68 4.54
CA CYS A 125 14.26 -8.77 4.10
C CYS A 125 13.80 -9.65 5.27
N VAL A 126 13.35 -9.02 6.38
CA VAL A 126 12.81 -9.72 7.57
C VAL A 126 11.47 -9.09 7.94
N THR A 127 10.50 -9.89 8.42
CA THR A 127 9.20 -9.37 8.82
C THR A 127 8.48 -10.24 9.85
N ILE A 128 7.67 -9.58 10.69
CA ILE A 128 6.67 -10.15 11.60
C ILE A 128 5.35 -9.38 11.48
N GLY A 129 5.03 -8.85 10.26
CA GLY A 129 3.82 -8.06 10.00
C GLY A 129 4.05 -6.83 9.12
N CYS A 130 5.31 -6.46 8.86
CA CYS A 130 5.71 -5.37 7.96
C CYS A 130 5.84 -5.84 6.49
N ILE A 131 6.17 -4.91 5.60
CA ILE A 131 6.27 -5.13 4.16
C ILE A 131 7.72 -4.82 3.72
N PRO A 132 8.62 -5.82 3.74
CA PRO A 132 10.02 -5.63 3.34
C PRO A 132 10.15 -5.72 1.82
N ILE A 133 10.84 -4.73 1.23
CA ILE A 133 11.07 -4.65 -0.22
C ILE A 133 12.55 -4.54 -0.59
N GLN A 134 13.46 -4.83 0.35
CA GLN A 134 14.90 -4.66 0.24
C GLN A 134 15.36 -3.19 0.19
N ASP A 135 16.70 -2.96 0.28
CA ASP A 135 17.26 -1.62 0.47
C ASP A 135 17.16 -0.76 -0.79
N GLU A 136 17.51 -1.26 -1.94
CA GLU A 136 17.46 -0.49 -3.17
C GLU A 136 16.01 -0.12 -3.60
N PRO A 137 15.03 -1.03 -3.57
CA PRO A 137 13.63 -0.69 -3.77
C PRO A 137 13.07 0.34 -2.79
N ILE A 138 13.36 0.22 -1.48
CA ILE A 138 12.87 1.20 -0.51
C ILE A 138 13.52 2.57 -0.69
N GLU A 139 14.79 2.66 -1.10
CA GLU A 139 15.43 3.93 -1.44
C GLU A 139 14.65 4.66 -2.54
N LYS A 140 14.29 3.95 -3.62
CA LYS A 140 13.51 4.51 -4.74
C LYS A 140 12.11 4.94 -4.31
N LEU A 141 11.39 4.05 -3.62
CA LEU A 141 10.03 4.34 -3.13
C LEU A 141 10.02 5.50 -2.14
N TYR A 142 10.99 5.54 -1.24
CA TYR A 142 11.10 6.59 -0.23
C TYR A 142 11.32 7.98 -0.86
N ILE A 143 12.19 8.08 -1.88
CA ILE A 143 12.41 9.31 -2.64
C ILE A 143 11.09 9.76 -3.29
N LEU A 144 10.39 8.88 -3.99
CA LEU A 144 9.11 9.19 -4.61
C LEU A 144 8.08 9.69 -3.58
N CYS A 145 8.02 9.06 -2.41
CA CYS A 145 7.15 9.47 -1.32
C CYS A 145 7.50 10.87 -0.79
N VAL A 146 8.79 11.16 -0.60
CA VAL A 146 9.27 12.49 -0.14
C VAL A 146 8.93 13.56 -1.16
N GLU A 147 9.21 13.32 -2.43
CA GLU A 147 8.92 14.29 -3.51
C GLU A 147 7.42 14.56 -3.63
N ALA A 148 6.57 13.52 -3.64
CA ALA A 148 5.12 13.68 -3.67
C ALA A 148 4.61 14.45 -2.43
N LYS A 149 5.11 14.11 -1.23
CA LYS A 149 4.73 14.78 0.02
C LYS A 149 5.12 16.26 0.04
N ASN A 150 6.32 16.59 -0.43
CA ASN A 150 6.80 17.97 -0.52
C ASN A 150 5.94 18.83 -1.47
N LYS A 151 5.21 18.21 -2.40
CA LYS A 151 4.26 18.85 -3.32
C LYS A 151 2.81 18.79 -2.83
N GLY A 152 2.60 18.48 -1.55
CA GLY A 152 1.28 18.49 -0.90
C GLY A 152 0.41 17.25 -1.18
N SER A 153 0.98 16.18 -1.76
CA SER A 153 0.22 14.96 -2.00
C SER A 153 0.05 14.13 -0.73
N VAL A 154 -1.14 13.57 -0.56
CA VAL A 154 -1.37 12.47 0.37
C VAL A 154 -0.97 11.18 -0.34
N ILE A 155 -0.18 10.34 0.32
CA ILE A 155 0.28 9.07 -0.25
C ILE A 155 -0.63 7.97 0.25
N TYR A 156 -1.62 7.60 -0.56
CA TYR A 156 -2.52 6.50 -0.27
C TYR A 156 -1.81 5.16 -0.49
N THR A 157 -2.12 4.21 0.37
CA THR A 157 -1.53 2.87 0.36
C THR A 157 -2.63 1.84 0.59
N ASP A 158 -2.97 1.10 -0.44
CA ASP A 158 -3.95 0.02 -0.37
C ASP A 158 -3.24 -1.32 -0.25
N ILE A 159 -3.66 -2.12 0.71
CA ILE A 159 -3.11 -3.46 0.95
C ILE A 159 -4.21 -4.48 0.71
N TYR A 160 -4.02 -5.28 -0.34
CA TYR A 160 -4.96 -6.31 -0.77
C TYR A 160 -4.45 -7.72 -0.41
N PRO A 161 -5.34 -8.67 -0.11
CA PRO A 161 -4.94 -10.07 0.07
C PRO A 161 -4.28 -10.64 -1.18
N PHE A 162 -4.82 -10.28 -2.35
CA PHE A 162 -4.43 -10.73 -3.68
C PHE A 162 -5.03 -9.80 -4.76
N LYS A 163 -4.63 -9.97 -6.00
CA LYS A 163 -5.33 -9.36 -7.16
C LYS A 163 -6.69 -10.04 -7.34
N PHE A 164 -7.77 -9.25 -7.40
CA PHE A 164 -9.14 -9.78 -7.56
C PHE A 164 -9.41 -10.18 -9.01
N ASN A 165 -8.70 -11.21 -9.47
CA ASN A 165 -8.86 -11.82 -10.78
C ASN A 165 -9.65 -13.15 -10.69
N PRO A 166 -10.09 -13.77 -11.82
CA PRO A 166 -10.82 -15.03 -11.79
C PRO A 166 -10.07 -16.19 -11.10
N GLU A 167 -8.75 -16.22 -11.19
CA GLU A 167 -7.90 -17.26 -10.58
C GLU A 167 -7.98 -17.21 -9.05
N ASN A 168 -8.01 -16.02 -8.46
CA ASN A 168 -8.08 -15.81 -7.03
C ASN A 168 -9.52 -15.84 -6.46
N SER A 169 -10.55 -15.88 -7.31
CA SER A 169 -11.95 -15.95 -6.86
C SER A 169 -12.25 -17.20 -6.02
N ARG A 170 -11.53 -18.28 -6.24
CA ARG A 170 -11.65 -19.53 -5.44
C ARG A 170 -11.17 -19.33 -4.01
N ALA A 171 -10.17 -18.48 -3.77
CA ALA A 171 -9.68 -18.17 -2.43
C ALA A 171 -10.76 -17.45 -1.60
N ILE A 172 -11.57 -16.57 -2.22
CA ILE A 172 -12.70 -15.92 -1.57
C ILE A 172 -13.75 -16.96 -1.21
N ALA A 173 -14.13 -17.82 -2.16
CA ALA A 173 -15.18 -18.82 -1.96
C ALA A 173 -14.83 -19.86 -0.88
N GLY A 174 -13.56 -20.21 -0.73
CA GLY A 174 -13.06 -21.15 0.27
C GLY A 174 -12.79 -20.57 1.66
N ALA A 175 -12.83 -19.23 1.82
CA ALA A 175 -12.56 -18.58 3.10
C ALA A 175 -13.76 -18.64 4.05
N GLU A 176 -13.54 -18.37 5.35
CA GLU A 176 -14.63 -18.18 6.30
C GLU A 176 -15.52 -17.01 5.91
N LYS A 177 -16.82 -17.09 6.23
CA LYS A 177 -17.83 -16.11 5.80
C LYS A 177 -17.53 -14.67 6.22
N SER A 178 -16.98 -14.49 7.40
CA SER A 178 -16.53 -13.17 7.89
C SER A 178 -15.43 -12.57 7.02
N LEU A 179 -14.48 -13.40 6.62
CA LEU A 179 -13.36 -13.02 5.76
C LEU A 179 -13.81 -12.78 4.31
N GLN A 180 -14.72 -13.64 3.80
CA GLN A 180 -15.38 -13.40 2.50
C GLN A 180 -16.06 -12.04 2.46
N THR A 181 -16.85 -11.71 3.52
CA THR A 181 -17.55 -10.42 3.61
C THR A 181 -16.56 -9.25 3.60
N PHE A 182 -15.48 -9.39 4.35
CA PHE A 182 -14.44 -8.35 4.40
C PHE A 182 -13.74 -8.18 3.04
N TRP A 183 -13.29 -9.26 2.41
CA TRP A 183 -12.63 -9.19 1.10
C TRP A 183 -13.56 -8.68 0.00
N ASN A 184 -14.83 -9.07 0.03
CA ASN A 184 -15.84 -8.53 -0.88
C ASN A 184 -16.06 -7.02 -0.68
N SER A 185 -15.79 -6.47 0.50
CA SER A 185 -15.83 -5.02 0.72
C SER A 185 -14.60 -4.26 0.16
N LEU A 186 -13.47 -4.95 -0.03
CA LEU A 186 -12.28 -4.38 -0.67
C LEU A 186 -12.38 -4.36 -2.20
N LYS A 187 -13.02 -5.38 -2.77
CA LYS A 187 -13.08 -5.61 -4.23
C LYS A 187 -13.60 -4.40 -5.03
N PRO A 188 -14.65 -3.69 -4.63
CA PRO A 188 -15.15 -2.54 -5.41
C PRO A 188 -14.11 -1.43 -5.62
N ALA A 189 -13.22 -1.18 -4.65
CA ALA A 189 -12.14 -0.20 -4.81
C ALA A 189 -11.07 -0.69 -5.78
N TYR A 190 -10.73 -1.98 -5.71
CA TYR A 190 -9.83 -2.61 -6.66
C TYR A 190 -10.39 -2.51 -8.10
N ASP A 191 -11.63 -2.94 -8.32
CA ASP A 191 -12.29 -2.92 -9.64
C ASP A 191 -12.41 -1.49 -10.19
N TYR A 192 -12.73 -0.53 -9.32
CA TYR A 192 -12.78 0.89 -9.71
C TYR A 192 -11.42 1.36 -10.22
N PHE A 193 -10.35 1.07 -9.47
CA PHE A 193 -9.00 1.47 -9.89
C PHE A 193 -8.58 0.75 -11.18
N GLU A 194 -8.88 -0.53 -11.34
CA GLU A 194 -8.58 -1.25 -12.60
C GLU A 194 -9.29 -0.63 -13.80
N SER A 195 -10.53 -0.16 -13.62
CA SER A 195 -11.33 0.43 -14.70
C SER A 195 -10.91 1.86 -15.03
N TYR A 196 -10.65 2.68 -14.01
CA TYR A 196 -10.51 4.14 -14.19
C TYR A 196 -9.10 4.67 -13.92
N LYS A 197 -8.23 3.85 -13.34
CA LYS A 197 -6.90 4.27 -12.86
C LYS A 197 -6.95 5.55 -12.01
N SER A 198 -8.00 5.70 -11.23
CA SER A 198 -8.24 6.80 -10.28
C SER A 198 -8.76 6.24 -8.95
N LEU A 199 -8.62 7.03 -7.88
CA LEU A 199 -9.03 6.59 -6.55
C LEU A 199 -10.51 6.91 -6.32
N PRO A 200 -11.34 5.94 -5.87
CA PRO A 200 -12.71 6.19 -5.44
C PRO A 200 -12.74 6.88 -4.07
N LYS A 201 -13.92 7.32 -3.66
CA LYS A 201 -14.14 7.70 -2.26
C LYS A 201 -14.45 6.44 -1.45
N ILE A 202 -13.72 6.26 -0.33
CA ILE A 202 -13.86 5.10 0.54
C ILE A 202 -14.28 5.56 1.93
N THR A 203 -15.29 4.89 2.48
CA THR A 203 -15.76 5.07 3.85
C THR A 203 -15.88 3.72 4.55
N THR A 204 -16.24 3.71 5.83
CA THR A 204 -16.36 2.49 6.64
C THR A 204 -17.73 2.49 7.32
N ASP A 205 -18.49 1.40 7.19
CA ASP A 205 -19.76 1.19 7.88
C ASP A 205 -19.58 0.95 9.39
N ALA A 206 -20.68 0.78 10.11
CA ALA A 206 -20.67 0.52 11.55
C ALA A 206 -20.09 -0.86 11.92
N LYS A 207 -20.01 -1.79 10.96
CA LYS A 207 -19.46 -3.15 11.14
C LYS A 207 -17.98 -3.23 10.70
N GLY A 208 -17.39 -2.11 10.25
CA GLY A 208 -16.01 -2.05 9.79
C GLY A 208 -15.81 -2.55 8.35
N ASN A 209 -16.87 -2.73 7.54
CA ASN A 209 -16.69 -3.02 6.12
C ASN A 209 -16.51 -1.74 5.33
N TYR A 210 -15.75 -1.81 4.26
CA TYR A 210 -15.55 -0.65 3.39
C TYR A 210 -16.74 -0.44 2.45
N ILE A 211 -17.10 0.81 2.26
CA ILE A 211 -18.10 1.27 1.31
C ILE A 211 -17.40 2.16 0.30
N VAL A 212 -17.50 1.80 -0.96
CA VAL A 212 -16.92 2.51 -2.08
C VAL A 212 -17.99 3.29 -2.80
N THR A 213 -17.76 4.58 -3.01
CA THR A 213 -18.65 5.44 -3.79
C THR A 213 -17.86 6.10 -4.92
N ASN A 214 -18.48 6.26 -6.07
CA ASN A 214 -17.92 7.02 -7.17
C ASN A 214 -17.76 8.48 -6.75
N LYS A 215 -16.69 9.14 -7.23
CA LYS A 215 -16.56 10.60 -7.10
C LYS A 215 -17.53 11.30 -8.01
#